data_a0224b1c9d57d9742969fdd6a08f29c2
#
_entry.id   a0224b1c9d57d9742969fdd6a08f29c2
#
_cell.length_a   1.000
_cell.length_b   1.000
_cell.length_c   1.000
_cell.angle_alpha   90.00
_cell.angle_beta   90.00
_cell.angle_gamma   90.00
#
_symmetry.space_group_name_H-M   'P 1'
#
loop_
_entity.id
_entity.type
_entity.pdbx_description
1 polymer ?
#
loop_
_entity_poly.entity_id
_entity_poly.type
_entity_poly.pdbx_seq_one_letter_code
_entity_poly.pdbx_strand_id
1 'polypeptide(L)'
;MKTRYIPALFLSLTLFGATAQTDNKKSLQRAVTIEKEFTPIVQDASKINSIPEMEVSASERPDIKYTEWKNAREETPSVTILPAGDNGVEAPDRQRGYARIEIGNYLNINANAGVRIIDKTRDQLLFWYQHNSTNGTLSYLRYNNSVNTGDDETKQRRNDNKLNLKYTHIFDNLSWQTSAYYRYNGFNYYGKPLYKSKKDIFGLASTTDQQTVQHYGIDTKIVSKPNKSINYTAEINYKGYNSDLGLFYGQRGVLENHLTTRIDGNAPINEFYNIGIAVSMDNLIYNRCDKENYTILRANPYFGIEKEKIRFKAGLLVDLSFNDNTIFRIAPDLRFEWEFDKLCFLYAQLTGGKSINSWEKMSTLTSYIDPTSSMANTYTPADFTVGLRTTTFKKLHFTLYGGIKYSVDALFDYRQQIIDVTGSTGRLTRPVISFYATDAYAWKAGFEIQYAPRDFLKAHLAWEHNEWHRKGGKERILSSQPRNEWKAGVTVIPIRPLDITADFYMADGLGYRNRVEGNINYPETGNLPNIVTLNLGAVYRLNKQIHFSAQLNNLLSKRTDLFYGMPAQRFHFLVGAGVVF
;
A
#
# COMPACT_ATOMS: atom_id res chain seq x y z
N MET A 1 8.54 -42.11 -10.69
CA MET A 1 7.97 -42.13 -9.34
C MET A 1 9.11 -42.24 -8.34
N LYS A 2 9.51 -41.13 -7.75
CA LYS A 2 10.32 -41.08 -6.51
C LYS A 2 9.91 -39.81 -5.78
N THR A 3 8.99 -39.96 -4.86
CA THR A 3 8.58 -38.95 -3.88
C THR A 3 9.75 -38.66 -2.93
N ARG A 4 10.29 -37.47 -2.99
CA ARG A 4 11.23 -36.96 -1.97
C ARG A 4 10.41 -36.16 -0.95
N TYR A 5 10.29 -36.72 0.23
CA TYR A 5 9.77 -36.06 1.42
C TYR A 5 10.80 -35.02 1.85
N ILE A 6 10.38 -33.77 1.97
CA ILE A 6 11.12 -32.70 2.66
C ILE A 6 10.76 -32.83 4.14
N PRO A 7 11.71 -33.08 5.05
CA PRO A 7 11.40 -33.11 6.47
C PRO A 7 11.07 -31.69 6.93
N ALA A 8 9.85 -31.51 7.44
CA ALA A 8 9.48 -30.35 8.21
C ALA A 8 10.34 -30.30 9.47
N LEU A 9 11.26 -29.34 9.51
CA LEU A 9 12.07 -29.08 10.69
C LEU A 9 11.19 -28.37 11.73
N PHE A 10 10.55 -29.14 12.59
CA PHE A 10 9.97 -28.63 13.83
C PHE A 10 11.13 -28.23 14.75
N LEU A 11 11.40 -26.92 14.80
CA LEU A 11 12.28 -26.39 15.84
C LEU A 11 11.52 -26.40 17.16
N SER A 12 11.74 -27.46 17.96
CA SER A 12 11.28 -27.53 19.35
C SER A 12 12.00 -26.44 20.14
N LEU A 13 11.30 -25.37 20.51
CA LEU A 13 11.76 -24.40 21.51
C LEU A 13 11.80 -25.12 22.86
N THR A 14 12.97 -25.58 23.27
CA THR A 14 13.24 -25.91 24.68
C THR A 14 13.35 -24.62 25.47
N LEU A 15 12.36 -24.37 26.31
CA LEU A 15 12.37 -23.32 27.34
C LEU A 15 13.50 -23.57 28.32
N PHE A 16 14.57 -22.80 28.23
CA PHE A 16 15.50 -22.66 29.32
C PHE A 16 14.88 -21.74 30.37
N GLY A 17 14.50 -22.31 31.49
CA GLY A 17 14.14 -21.57 32.69
C GLY A 17 15.35 -20.89 33.29
N ALA A 18 15.46 -19.59 33.19
CA ALA A 18 16.40 -18.78 33.94
C ALA A 18 15.69 -18.28 35.20
N THR A 19 16.11 -18.77 36.35
CA THR A 19 15.72 -18.23 37.67
C THR A 19 16.42 -16.90 37.89
N ALA A 20 15.66 -15.81 37.88
CA ALA A 20 16.17 -14.49 38.21
C ALA A 20 16.06 -14.24 39.71
N GLN A 21 17.19 -13.92 40.33
CA GLN A 21 17.28 -13.37 41.68
C GLN A 21 16.67 -11.97 41.75
N THR A 22 15.80 -11.78 42.72
CA THR A 22 15.17 -10.49 43.03
C THR A 22 16.12 -9.60 43.79
N ASP A 23 16.49 -8.46 43.24
CA ASP A 23 17.03 -7.34 44.00
C ASP A 23 16.11 -6.11 43.85
N ASN A 24 15.60 -5.68 45.00
CA ASN A 24 14.70 -4.54 45.15
C ASN A 24 15.46 -3.22 45.01
N LYS A 25 15.29 -2.47 43.92
CA LYS A 25 15.57 -1.03 43.89
C LYS A 25 14.54 -0.26 43.06
N LYS A 26 14.04 0.81 43.66
CA LYS A 26 13.03 1.73 43.15
C LYS A 26 13.35 2.21 41.76
N SER A 27 12.42 2.04 40.81
CA SER A 27 12.55 2.47 39.44
C SER A 27 11.77 3.76 39.17
N LEU A 28 12.46 4.72 38.62
CA LEU A 28 11.84 5.83 37.87
C LEU A 28 11.30 5.28 36.57
N GLN A 29 9.99 5.24 36.41
CA GLN A 29 9.36 4.89 35.16
C GLN A 29 9.55 6.04 34.16
N ARG A 30 10.31 5.76 33.11
CA ARG A 30 10.35 6.61 31.90
C ARG A 30 9.76 5.80 30.76
N ALA A 31 8.60 6.18 30.29
CA ALA A 31 8.01 5.59 29.08
C ALA A 31 8.84 6.05 27.89
N VAL A 32 9.52 5.11 27.25
CA VAL A 32 10.19 5.35 25.97
C VAL A 32 9.23 4.92 24.86
N THR A 33 8.61 5.87 24.23
CA THR A 33 7.86 5.63 22.99
C THR A 33 8.88 5.52 21.87
N ILE A 34 9.16 4.31 21.41
CA ILE A 34 9.91 4.10 20.17
C ILE A 34 8.92 4.42 19.05
N GLU A 35 8.95 5.63 18.53
CA GLU A 35 8.29 5.93 17.28
C GLU A 35 8.94 5.12 16.17
N LYS A 36 8.17 4.21 15.62
CA LYS A 36 8.53 3.46 14.44
C LYS A 36 8.75 4.43 13.29
N GLU A 37 9.93 4.40 12.76
CA GLU A 37 10.36 4.84 11.45
C GLU A 37 9.44 5.78 10.69
N PHE A 38 9.84 6.99 10.59
CA PHE A 38 9.42 7.83 9.51
C PHE A 38 10.13 7.39 8.22
N THR A 39 9.55 6.46 7.51
CA THR A 39 9.76 6.44 6.06
C THR A 39 9.04 7.66 5.53
N PRO A 40 9.70 8.57 4.81
CA PRO A 40 9.02 9.61 4.07
C PRO A 40 8.35 8.97 2.85
N ILE A 41 7.38 8.14 3.12
CA ILE A 41 6.37 7.80 2.14
C ILE A 41 5.41 8.95 2.28
N VAL A 42 5.33 9.80 1.29
CA VAL A 42 4.13 10.58 1.08
C VAL A 42 3.03 9.54 1.09
N GLN A 43 2.36 9.43 2.22
CA GLN A 43 1.21 8.55 2.30
C GLN A 43 0.30 9.07 1.22
N ASP A 44 0.08 8.26 0.19
CA ASP A 44 -1.08 8.47 -0.62
C ASP A 44 -2.18 8.84 0.35
N ALA A 45 -2.81 9.96 0.12
CA ALA A 45 -4.08 10.24 0.76
C ALA A 45 -5.04 9.17 0.22
N SER A 46 -4.64 7.92 0.48
CA SER A 46 -5.50 6.78 0.30
C SER A 46 -6.74 7.11 1.10
N LYS A 47 -7.89 6.86 0.52
CA LYS A 47 -9.16 6.85 1.22
C LYS A 47 -8.88 6.62 2.69
N ILE A 48 -9.15 7.60 3.51
CA ILE A 48 -9.21 7.39 4.94
C ILE A 48 -10.40 6.45 5.13
N ASN A 49 -10.15 5.17 4.89
CA ASN A 49 -10.95 4.11 5.46
C ASN A 49 -10.56 4.05 6.93
N SER A 50 -10.57 5.19 7.59
CA SER A 50 -10.48 5.22 9.04
C SER A 50 -11.79 4.58 9.51
N ILE A 51 -11.66 3.38 10.01
CA ILE A 51 -12.59 2.95 11.05
C ILE A 51 -12.62 4.13 12.02
N PRO A 52 -13.79 4.69 12.32
CA PRO A 52 -13.87 5.77 13.29
C PRO A 52 -13.03 5.35 14.49
N GLU A 53 -11.97 6.09 14.81
CA GLU A 53 -11.24 5.89 16.05
C GLU A 53 -12.24 6.17 17.15
N MET A 54 -12.77 5.11 17.70
CA MET A 54 -13.64 5.23 18.87
C MET A 54 -12.71 5.48 20.04
N GLU A 55 -12.74 6.67 20.58
CA GLU A 55 -12.00 7.03 21.79
C GLU A 55 -12.38 6.07 22.91
N VAL A 56 -11.42 5.26 23.36
CA VAL A 56 -11.56 4.49 24.60
C VAL A 56 -11.21 5.45 25.73
N SER A 57 -12.04 5.52 26.75
CA SER A 57 -11.82 6.35 27.94
C SER A 57 -10.40 6.19 28.49
N ALA A 58 -9.81 7.28 28.96
CA ALA A 58 -8.42 7.47 29.34
C ALA A 58 -7.85 6.43 30.34
N SER A 59 -7.51 5.25 29.84
CA SER A 59 -6.49 4.39 30.37
C SER A 59 -5.39 4.32 29.32
N GLU A 60 -4.14 4.43 29.71
CA GLU A 60 -2.95 4.45 28.85
C GLU A 60 -3.10 3.50 27.66
N ARG A 61 -3.32 4.06 26.48
CA ARG A 61 -3.56 3.30 25.24
C ARG A 61 -2.21 2.86 24.67
N PRO A 62 -2.01 1.59 24.32
CA PRO A 62 -0.95 1.27 23.40
C PRO A 62 -1.28 1.91 22.05
N ASP A 63 -0.34 2.66 21.50
CA ASP A 63 -0.44 3.34 20.21
C ASP A 63 -0.53 2.28 19.09
N ILE A 64 -1.75 1.91 18.71
CA ILE A 64 -2.01 0.92 17.67
C ILE A 64 -1.88 1.63 16.33
N LYS A 65 -0.71 1.58 15.73
CA LYS A 65 -0.46 2.12 14.39
C LYS A 65 -1.09 1.22 13.32
N TYR A 66 -2.19 1.67 12.74
CA TYR A 66 -2.88 1.03 11.59
C TYR A 66 -2.16 1.25 10.26
N THR A 67 -0.84 1.20 10.24
CA THR A 67 -0.03 1.62 9.10
C THR A 67 0.04 0.63 7.93
N GLU A 68 -0.36 -0.62 8.09
CA GLU A 68 -0.12 -1.64 7.07
C GLU A 68 -1.18 -1.69 5.95
N TRP A 69 -2.34 -1.08 6.16
CA TRP A 69 -3.45 -1.11 5.20
C TRP A 69 -3.49 0.09 4.25
N LYS A 70 -2.60 1.06 4.43
CA LYS A 70 -2.61 2.33 3.68
C LYS A 70 -1.94 2.26 2.31
N ASN A 71 -1.30 1.17 1.95
CA ASN A 71 -0.51 1.07 0.72
C ASN A 71 -1.19 0.33 -0.42
N ALA A 72 -2.45 -0.05 -0.29
CA ALA A 72 -3.20 -0.51 -1.44
C ALA A 72 -3.56 0.72 -2.30
N ARG A 73 -2.73 1.04 -3.28
CA ARG A 73 -3.17 1.85 -4.41
C ARG A 73 -4.44 1.18 -4.95
N GLU A 74 -5.55 1.89 -4.86
CA GLU A 74 -6.76 1.37 -5.46
C GLU A 74 -6.58 1.14 -6.95
N GLU A 75 -7.03 0.04 -7.37
CA GLU A 75 -6.84 -0.63 -8.63
C GLU A 75 -7.56 -0.03 -9.83
N THR A 76 -8.31 1.00 -9.65
CA THR A 76 -8.66 1.76 -10.82
C THR A 76 -7.43 2.53 -11.23
N PRO A 77 -7.16 2.66 -12.54
CA PRO A 77 -6.30 3.70 -13.03
C PRO A 77 -6.88 5.09 -12.68
N SER A 78 -7.88 5.18 -11.84
CA SER A 78 -8.01 6.32 -11.02
C SER A 78 -6.68 6.39 -10.31
N VAL A 79 -5.79 7.28 -10.75
CA VAL A 79 -5.30 8.20 -9.80
C VAL A 79 -6.19 8.01 -8.62
N THR A 80 -5.61 7.65 -7.50
CA THR A 80 -6.39 7.70 -6.27
C THR A 80 -6.92 9.11 -6.23
N ILE A 81 -8.09 9.29 -6.84
CA ILE A 81 -8.83 10.51 -6.70
C ILE A 81 -8.98 10.54 -5.21
N LEU A 82 -8.25 11.46 -4.58
CA LEU A 82 -8.41 11.65 -3.15
C LEU A 82 -9.90 11.76 -2.94
N PRO A 83 -10.59 10.75 -2.39
CA PRO A 83 -11.98 10.93 -2.10
C PRO A 83 -12.01 12.16 -1.23
N ALA A 84 -12.89 13.08 -1.51
CA ALA A 84 -13.12 14.23 -0.66
C ALA A 84 -13.10 13.70 0.76
N GLY A 85 -12.10 14.13 1.52
CA GLY A 85 -11.63 13.43 2.71
C GLY A 85 -12.79 12.93 3.54
N ASP A 86 -12.87 11.64 3.70
CA ASP A 86 -13.82 11.06 4.63
C ASP A 86 -13.39 11.51 6.03
N ASN A 87 -13.81 12.70 6.39
CA ASN A 87 -13.73 13.17 7.75
C ASN A 87 -14.64 12.26 8.53
N GLY A 88 -14.09 11.12 8.95
CA GLY A 88 -14.83 10.14 9.70
C GLY A 88 -15.63 10.85 10.76
N VAL A 89 -16.93 10.63 10.76
CA VAL A 89 -17.77 11.09 11.86
C VAL A 89 -17.12 10.57 13.12
N GLU A 90 -16.57 11.47 13.95
CA GLU A 90 -16.05 11.10 15.27
C GLU A 90 -17.17 10.34 15.98
N ALA A 91 -16.97 9.03 16.16
CA ALA A 91 -17.95 8.23 16.84
C ALA A 91 -18.01 8.70 18.29
N PRO A 92 -19.17 9.08 18.82
CA PRO A 92 -19.30 9.43 20.24
C PRO A 92 -18.82 8.26 21.10
N ASP A 93 -18.24 8.55 22.26
CA ASP A 93 -17.51 7.67 23.19
C ASP A 93 -18.13 6.31 23.56
N ARG A 94 -19.33 6.01 23.12
CA ARG A 94 -20.07 4.77 23.47
C ARG A 94 -20.65 4.01 22.29
N GLN A 95 -20.35 4.39 21.06
CA GLN A 95 -20.96 3.72 19.91
C GLN A 95 -20.22 2.44 19.57
N ARG A 96 -20.98 1.36 19.38
CA ARG A 96 -20.45 0.02 19.14
C ARG A 96 -20.25 -0.29 17.66
N GLY A 97 -20.88 0.49 16.78
CA GLY A 97 -20.82 0.21 15.37
C GLY A 97 -21.25 1.35 14.47
N TYR A 98 -20.99 1.18 13.20
CA TYR A 98 -21.41 2.09 12.14
C TYR A 98 -21.79 1.33 10.88
N ALA A 99 -22.64 1.93 10.07
CA ALA A 99 -22.91 1.49 8.70
C ALA A 99 -23.11 2.72 7.82
N ARG A 100 -22.56 2.73 6.62
CA ARG A 100 -22.71 3.79 5.62
C ARG A 100 -22.89 3.16 4.24
N ILE A 101 -23.75 3.76 3.43
CA ILE A 101 -23.93 3.44 2.02
C ILE A 101 -23.95 4.73 1.20
N GLU A 102 -23.27 4.71 0.04
CA GLU A 102 -23.22 5.81 -0.92
C GLU A 102 -23.45 5.26 -2.31
N ILE A 103 -24.21 5.99 -3.13
CA ILE A 103 -24.57 5.60 -4.49
C ILE A 103 -24.32 6.78 -5.42
N GLY A 104 -23.86 6.52 -6.64
CA GLY A 104 -23.57 7.56 -7.62
C GLY A 104 -23.72 7.13 -9.07
N ASN A 105 -23.32 8.02 -9.97
CA ASN A 105 -23.27 7.71 -11.39
C ASN A 105 -22.20 6.64 -11.69
N TYR A 106 -22.16 6.10 -12.90
CA TYR A 106 -21.43 4.87 -13.27
C TYR A 106 -21.84 3.65 -12.43
N LEU A 107 -23.03 3.66 -11.81
CA LEU A 107 -23.45 2.69 -10.82
C LEU A 107 -22.39 2.44 -9.74
N ASN A 108 -21.76 3.53 -9.30
CA ASN A 108 -20.84 3.47 -8.16
C ASN A 108 -21.64 3.22 -6.88
N ILE A 109 -21.29 2.18 -6.15
CA ILE A 109 -21.86 1.85 -4.84
C ILE A 109 -20.71 1.64 -3.87
N ASN A 110 -20.67 2.43 -2.81
CA ASN A 110 -19.75 2.27 -1.69
C ASN A 110 -20.55 1.93 -0.44
N ALA A 111 -20.22 0.84 0.25
CA ALA A 111 -20.81 0.49 1.53
C ALA A 111 -19.72 0.10 2.53
N ASN A 112 -19.81 0.63 3.72
CA ASN A 112 -18.89 0.35 4.82
C ASN A 112 -19.69 0.08 6.08
N ALA A 113 -19.32 -0.98 6.81
CA ALA A 113 -19.90 -1.29 8.09
C ALA A 113 -18.83 -1.83 9.05
N GLY A 114 -18.91 -1.47 10.31
CA GLY A 114 -18.01 -1.97 11.33
C GLY A 114 -18.71 -2.09 12.67
N VAL A 115 -18.28 -3.07 13.45
CA VAL A 115 -18.83 -3.32 14.78
C VAL A 115 -17.76 -3.82 15.75
N ARG A 116 -17.80 -3.33 16.95
CA ARG A 116 -17.05 -3.82 18.10
C ARG A 116 -17.88 -4.90 18.79
N ILE A 117 -17.56 -6.16 18.49
CA ILE A 117 -18.27 -7.32 19.04
C ILE A 117 -17.94 -7.49 20.52
N ILE A 118 -16.66 -7.39 20.86
CA ILE A 118 -16.15 -7.39 22.24
C ILE A 118 -15.42 -6.07 22.46
N ASP A 119 -15.80 -5.37 23.52
CA ASP A 119 -15.22 -4.10 23.92
C ASP A 119 -14.98 -4.09 25.44
N LYS A 120 -13.96 -4.81 25.87
CA LYS A 120 -13.50 -4.89 27.23
C LYS A 120 -12.08 -4.31 27.31
N THR A 121 -11.66 -3.89 28.50
CA THR A 121 -10.33 -3.30 28.74
C THR A 121 -9.19 -4.21 28.29
N ARG A 122 -9.35 -5.53 28.41
CA ARG A 122 -8.33 -6.53 28.05
C ARG A 122 -8.63 -7.27 26.76
N ASP A 123 -9.89 -7.28 26.33
CA ASP A 123 -10.36 -8.06 25.18
C ASP A 123 -11.12 -7.17 24.22
N GLN A 124 -10.69 -7.12 22.98
CA GLN A 124 -11.35 -6.38 21.92
C GLN A 124 -11.51 -7.27 20.69
N LEU A 125 -12.70 -7.32 20.13
CA LEU A 125 -12.99 -7.99 18.88
C LEU A 125 -13.71 -7.03 17.95
N LEU A 126 -13.05 -6.69 16.84
CA LEU A 126 -13.52 -5.78 15.81
C LEU A 126 -13.85 -6.57 14.55
N PHE A 127 -14.95 -6.25 13.93
CA PHE A 127 -15.33 -6.73 12.61
C PHE A 127 -15.65 -5.55 11.72
N TRP A 128 -15.20 -5.56 10.45
CA TRP A 128 -15.62 -4.57 9.48
C TRP A 128 -15.67 -5.16 8.07
N TYR A 129 -16.58 -4.58 7.29
CA TYR A 129 -16.84 -4.92 5.92
C TYR A 129 -16.82 -3.68 5.04
N GLN A 130 -16.27 -3.81 3.86
CA GLN A 130 -16.21 -2.77 2.84
C GLN A 130 -16.63 -3.35 1.49
N HIS A 131 -17.47 -2.61 0.78
CA HIS A 131 -17.90 -2.91 -0.58
C HIS A 131 -17.68 -1.68 -1.45
N ASN A 132 -17.06 -1.87 -2.63
CA ASN A 132 -16.93 -0.86 -3.66
C ASN A 132 -17.27 -1.52 -5.01
N SER A 133 -18.20 -0.95 -5.74
CA SER A 133 -18.54 -1.46 -7.06
C SER A 133 -18.78 -0.33 -8.06
N THR A 134 -18.54 -0.63 -9.32
CA THR A 134 -18.81 0.25 -10.44
C THR A 134 -19.24 -0.55 -11.66
N ASN A 135 -20.11 0.03 -12.50
CA ASN A 135 -20.49 -0.51 -13.79
C ASN A 135 -20.83 0.64 -14.74
N GLY A 136 -19.83 1.16 -15.43
CA GLY A 136 -19.96 2.35 -16.24
C GLY A 136 -19.26 2.25 -17.59
N THR A 137 -19.61 3.16 -18.49
CA THR A 137 -18.98 3.33 -19.79
C THR A 137 -17.99 4.48 -19.74
N LEU A 138 -16.77 4.24 -20.20
CA LEU A 138 -15.66 5.18 -20.18
C LEU A 138 -15.22 5.49 -21.60
N SER A 139 -14.92 6.77 -21.87
CA SER A 139 -14.44 7.20 -23.18
C SER A 139 -12.92 7.21 -23.24
N TYR A 140 -12.35 6.69 -24.32
CA TYR A 140 -10.90 6.67 -24.53
C TYR A 140 -10.31 8.06 -24.72
N LEU A 141 -9.07 8.23 -24.30
CA LEU A 141 -8.23 9.35 -24.72
C LEU A 141 -7.85 9.21 -26.21
N ARG A 142 -7.87 10.32 -26.93
CA ARG A 142 -7.35 10.38 -28.30
C ARG A 142 -5.87 10.79 -28.22
N TYR A 143 -4.99 9.91 -28.63
CA TYR A 143 -3.58 10.19 -28.82
C TYR A 143 -3.33 10.57 -30.27
N ASN A 144 -2.44 11.53 -30.54
CA ASN A 144 -2.19 12.05 -31.89
C ASN A 144 -1.77 10.98 -32.90
N ASN A 145 -1.16 9.89 -32.43
CA ASN A 145 -0.71 8.76 -33.27
C ASN A 145 -1.54 7.49 -33.03
N SER A 146 -2.70 7.60 -32.39
CA SER A 146 -3.51 6.41 -32.15
C SER A 146 -4.24 5.98 -33.42
N VAL A 147 -4.11 4.70 -33.75
CA VAL A 147 -4.94 4.10 -34.79
C VAL A 147 -6.41 4.24 -34.38
N ASN A 148 -7.23 4.75 -35.29
CA ASN A 148 -8.67 4.81 -35.09
C ASN A 148 -9.23 3.38 -35.17
N THR A 149 -9.56 2.81 -34.00
CA THR A 149 -10.09 1.44 -33.86
C THR A 149 -11.61 1.39 -34.04
N GLY A 150 -12.26 2.54 -34.29
CA GLY A 150 -13.70 2.64 -34.41
C GLY A 150 -14.47 2.63 -33.09
N ASP A 151 -13.87 2.17 -32.01
CA ASP A 151 -14.48 2.17 -30.67
C ASP A 151 -13.96 3.39 -29.88
N ASP A 152 -14.85 4.32 -29.53
CA ASP A 152 -14.52 5.50 -28.71
C ASP A 152 -14.75 5.27 -27.21
N GLU A 153 -15.32 4.12 -26.84
CA GLU A 153 -15.75 3.82 -25.48
C GLU A 153 -15.45 2.38 -25.06
N THR A 154 -15.35 2.17 -23.76
CA THR A 154 -15.18 0.87 -23.14
C THR A 154 -16.04 0.76 -21.89
N LYS A 155 -16.41 -0.46 -21.52
CA LYS A 155 -17.16 -0.73 -20.30
C LYS A 155 -16.24 -1.18 -19.18
N GLN A 156 -16.32 -0.50 -18.05
CA GLN A 156 -15.64 -0.87 -16.81
C GLN A 156 -16.66 -1.47 -15.84
N ARG A 157 -16.37 -2.68 -15.36
CA ARG A 157 -17.11 -3.34 -14.29
C ARG A 157 -16.13 -3.77 -13.20
N ARG A 158 -16.47 -3.47 -11.97
CA ARG A 158 -15.70 -3.89 -10.80
C ARG A 158 -16.63 -4.14 -9.62
N ASN A 159 -16.28 -5.15 -8.83
CA ASN A 159 -16.96 -5.51 -7.60
C ASN A 159 -15.90 -5.95 -6.58
N ASP A 160 -15.59 -5.09 -5.63
CA ASP A 160 -14.55 -5.28 -4.62
C ASP A 160 -15.20 -5.36 -3.23
N ASN A 161 -15.00 -6.48 -2.56
CA ASN A 161 -15.55 -6.77 -1.24
C ASN A 161 -14.40 -7.13 -0.31
N LYS A 162 -14.31 -6.47 0.83
CA LYS A 162 -13.28 -6.71 1.83
C LYS A 162 -13.91 -6.93 3.19
N LEU A 163 -13.51 -8.00 3.83
CA LEU A 163 -13.96 -8.42 5.13
C LEU A 163 -12.75 -8.56 6.04
N ASN A 164 -12.85 -8.04 7.26
CA ASN A 164 -11.75 -8.06 8.21
C ASN A 164 -12.29 -8.38 9.62
N LEU A 165 -11.49 -9.14 10.37
CA LEU A 165 -11.74 -9.48 11.75
C LEU A 165 -10.44 -9.23 12.53
N LYS A 166 -10.49 -8.52 13.65
CA LYS A 166 -9.33 -8.25 14.49
C LYS A 166 -9.65 -8.52 15.94
N TYR A 167 -8.85 -9.36 16.56
CA TYR A 167 -8.89 -9.63 17.99
C TYR A 167 -7.62 -9.10 18.66
N THR A 168 -7.78 -8.47 19.81
CA THR A 168 -6.68 -8.01 20.66
C THR A 168 -6.92 -8.47 22.09
N HIS A 169 -5.91 -9.09 22.70
CA HIS A 169 -5.89 -9.42 24.12
C HIS A 169 -4.67 -8.79 24.81
N ILE A 170 -4.91 -8.09 25.92
CA ILE A 170 -3.87 -7.40 26.69
C ILE A 170 -3.62 -8.19 27.98
N PHE A 171 -2.51 -8.94 28.00
CA PHE A 171 -1.99 -9.60 29.19
C PHE A 171 -1.24 -8.61 30.10
N ASP A 172 -0.87 -9.03 31.28
CA ASP A 172 -0.11 -8.18 32.19
C ASP A 172 1.28 -7.82 31.64
N ASN A 173 1.95 -8.73 30.93
CA ASN A 173 3.32 -8.57 30.45
C ASN A 173 3.46 -8.43 28.93
N LEU A 174 2.41 -8.69 28.17
CA LEU A 174 2.43 -8.62 26.71
C LEU A 174 1.05 -8.26 26.15
N SER A 175 1.00 -7.90 24.88
CA SER A 175 -0.23 -7.81 24.10
C SER A 175 -0.19 -8.81 22.95
N TRP A 176 -1.31 -9.43 22.66
CA TRP A 176 -1.51 -10.31 21.53
C TRP A 176 -2.58 -9.75 20.62
N GLN A 177 -2.26 -9.64 19.33
CA GLN A 177 -3.19 -9.24 18.28
C GLN A 177 -3.24 -10.33 17.24
N THR A 178 -4.44 -10.64 16.77
CA THR A 178 -4.66 -11.49 15.60
C THR A 178 -5.67 -10.82 14.69
N SER A 179 -5.38 -10.77 13.39
CA SER A 179 -6.32 -10.30 12.38
C SER A 179 -6.43 -11.30 11.24
N ALA A 180 -7.63 -11.42 10.70
CA ALA A 180 -7.89 -12.21 9.50
C ALA A 180 -8.65 -11.35 8.49
N TYR A 181 -8.33 -11.52 7.21
CA TYR A 181 -9.01 -10.80 6.15
C TYR A 181 -9.30 -11.69 4.95
N TYR A 182 -10.35 -11.31 4.25
CA TYR A 182 -10.68 -11.85 2.95
C TYR A 182 -11.14 -10.73 2.03
N ARG A 183 -10.57 -10.65 0.83
CA ARG A 183 -10.97 -9.72 -0.21
C ARG A 183 -11.30 -10.49 -1.48
N TYR A 184 -12.47 -10.21 -2.02
CA TYR A 184 -12.93 -10.67 -3.32
C TYR A 184 -12.99 -9.47 -4.27
N ASN A 185 -12.26 -9.53 -5.38
CA ASN A 185 -12.25 -8.51 -6.39
C ASN A 185 -12.59 -9.14 -7.75
N GLY A 186 -13.81 -8.86 -8.23
CA GLY A 186 -14.28 -9.24 -9.56
C GLY A 186 -14.25 -8.04 -10.50
N PHE A 187 -13.63 -8.17 -11.68
CA PHE A 187 -13.54 -7.10 -12.66
C PHE A 187 -13.48 -7.65 -14.09
N ASN A 188 -13.80 -6.82 -15.07
CA ASN A 188 -13.55 -7.16 -16.48
C ASN A 188 -12.27 -6.50 -16.97
N TYR A 189 -11.53 -7.21 -17.80
CA TYR A 189 -10.45 -6.58 -18.54
C TYR A 189 -11.03 -5.54 -19.50
N TYR A 190 -10.48 -4.33 -19.47
CA TYR A 190 -10.87 -3.24 -20.32
C TYR A 190 -9.65 -2.45 -20.81
N GLY A 191 -9.87 -1.54 -21.72
CA GLY A 191 -8.83 -0.69 -22.26
C GLY A 191 -8.80 -0.75 -23.79
N LYS A 192 -8.17 0.27 -24.40
CA LYS A 192 -8.06 0.37 -25.85
C LYS A 192 -7.26 -0.82 -26.39
N PRO A 193 -7.81 -1.59 -27.37
CA PRO A 193 -7.06 -2.68 -27.96
C PRO A 193 -5.77 -2.17 -28.60
N LEU A 194 -4.67 -2.93 -28.50
CA LEU A 194 -3.41 -2.62 -29.16
C LEU A 194 -3.35 -3.16 -30.61
N TYR A 195 -4.46 -3.68 -31.15
CA TYR A 195 -4.60 -4.22 -32.51
C TYR A 195 -5.72 -3.53 -33.28
N LYS A 196 -5.55 -3.41 -34.60
CA LYS A 196 -6.42 -2.65 -35.49
C LYS A 196 -7.83 -3.21 -35.68
N SER A 197 -8.05 -4.51 -35.53
CA SER A 197 -9.34 -5.11 -35.86
C SER A 197 -9.67 -6.33 -35.03
N LYS A 198 -10.88 -6.36 -34.48
CA LYS A 198 -11.49 -7.56 -33.92
C LYS A 198 -11.82 -8.60 -34.99
N LYS A 199 -12.01 -8.20 -36.25
CA LYS A 199 -12.36 -9.09 -37.36
C LYS A 199 -11.18 -9.90 -37.88
N ASP A 200 -9.96 -9.35 -37.70
CA ASP A 200 -8.74 -10.00 -38.22
C ASP A 200 -8.17 -11.04 -37.27
N ILE A 201 -8.70 -11.14 -36.07
CA ILE A 201 -8.27 -12.10 -35.06
C ILE A 201 -9.41 -13.09 -34.86
N PHE A 202 -9.42 -14.09 -35.72
CA PHE A 202 -10.27 -15.29 -35.74
C PHE A 202 -11.18 -15.49 -34.51
N GLY A 203 -12.42 -15.01 -34.56
CA GLY A 203 -13.48 -15.40 -33.65
C GLY A 203 -13.18 -15.31 -32.16
N LEU A 204 -12.14 -14.58 -31.78
CA LEU A 204 -11.71 -14.51 -30.40
C LEU A 204 -12.69 -13.76 -29.53
N ALA A 205 -13.03 -14.43 -28.48
CA ALA A 205 -13.98 -14.07 -27.47
C ALA A 205 -13.90 -12.59 -27.09
N SER A 206 -15.05 -12.02 -26.86
CA SER A 206 -15.20 -10.65 -26.38
C SER A 206 -14.28 -10.42 -25.18
N THR A 207 -13.67 -9.24 -25.12
CA THR A 207 -12.87 -8.74 -23.98
C THR A 207 -13.68 -8.64 -22.67
N THR A 208 -14.75 -9.39 -22.55
CA THR A 208 -15.71 -9.35 -21.43
C THR A 208 -15.47 -10.39 -20.38
N ASP A 209 -14.36 -11.16 -20.46
CA ASP A 209 -14.02 -12.13 -19.42
C ASP A 209 -13.86 -11.45 -18.08
N GLN A 210 -14.68 -11.87 -17.14
CA GLN A 210 -14.63 -11.37 -15.79
C GLN A 210 -13.54 -12.10 -15.02
N GLN A 211 -12.51 -11.38 -14.64
CA GLN A 211 -11.48 -11.88 -13.72
C GLN A 211 -12.00 -11.86 -12.30
N THR A 212 -11.65 -12.87 -11.55
CA THR A 212 -11.81 -12.94 -10.10
C THR A 212 -10.45 -13.07 -9.45
N VAL A 213 -10.16 -12.18 -8.52
CA VAL A 213 -8.96 -12.21 -7.68
C VAL A 213 -9.37 -12.26 -6.21
N GLN A 214 -8.78 -13.19 -5.49
CA GLN A 214 -9.02 -13.36 -4.07
C GLN A 214 -7.73 -13.12 -3.29
N HIS A 215 -7.82 -12.31 -2.24
CA HIS A 215 -6.75 -12.12 -1.26
C HIS A 215 -7.27 -12.58 0.10
N TYR A 216 -6.47 -13.32 0.81
CA TYR A 216 -6.82 -13.75 2.15
C TYR A 216 -5.56 -13.84 3.01
N GLY A 217 -5.74 -13.67 4.30
CA GLY A 217 -4.59 -13.76 5.19
C GLY A 217 -4.97 -13.76 6.66
N ILE A 218 -3.98 -14.14 7.44
CA ILE A 218 -4.01 -14.12 8.90
C ILE A 218 -2.69 -13.53 9.37
N ASP A 219 -2.79 -12.48 10.19
CA ASP A 219 -1.67 -11.82 10.82
C ASP A 219 -1.77 -12.02 12.33
N THR A 220 -0.71 -12.50 12.95
CA THR A 220 -0.62 -12.65 14.40
C THR A 220 0.62 -11.95 14.92
N LYS A 221 0.46 -11.11 15.93
CA LYS A 221 1.51 -10.32 16.53
C LYS A 221 1.46 -10.38 18.05
N ILE A 222 2.61 -10.61 18.65
CA ILE A 222 2.83 -10.57 20.09
C ILE A 222 3.86 -9.49 20.36
N VAL A 223 3.56 -8.57 21.26
CA VAL A 223 4.47 -7.49 21.67
C VAL A 223 4.61 -7.53 23.19
N SER A 224 5.84 -7.60 23.69
CA SER A 224 6.11 -7.46 25.12
C SER A 224 5.80 -6.05 25.59
N LYS A 225 5.32 -5.90 26.82
CA LYS A 225 5.31 -4.58 27.44
C LYS A 225 6.76 -4.14 27.72
N PRO A 226 7.05 -2.82 27.63
CA PRO A 226 8.38 -2.31 27.90
C PRO A 226 8.89 -2.76 29.27
N ASN A 227 10.06 -3.37 29.29
CA ASN A 227 10.73 -3.77 30.50
C ASN A 227 12.24 -3.45 30.42
N LYS A 228 12.94 -3.58 31.55
CA LYS A 228 14.38 -3.24 31.63
C LYS A 228 15.29 -4.32 31.07
N SER A 229 14.79 -5.51 30.83
CA SER A 229 15.63 -6.64 30.43
C SER A 229 15.62 -6.86 28.94
N ILE A 230 14.47 -7.29 28.40
CA ILE A 230 14.34 -7.57 26.96
C ILE A 230 12.94 -7.17 26.50
N ASN A 231 12.89 -6.38 25.45
CA ASN A 231 11.66 -6.09 24.73
C ASN A 231 11.64 -6.91 23.45
N TYR A 232 10.52 -7.52 23.12
CA TYR A 232 10.43 -8.35 21.92
C TYR A 232 9.10 -8.17 21.19
N THR A 233 9.16 -8.38 19.90
CA THR A 233 8.00 -8.51 19.01
C THR A 233 8.14 -9.79 18.23
N ALA A 234 7.08 -10.60 18.17
CA ALA A 234 7.00 -11.78 17.33
C ALA A 234 5.78 -11.67 16.43
N GLU A 235 5.96 -11.92 15.13
CA GLU A 235 4.92 -11.79 14.12
C GLU A 235 4.92 -13.02 13.22
N ILE A 236 3.72 -13.51 12.89
CA ILE A 236 3.50 -14.53 11.88
C ILE A 236 2.40 -13.99 10.95
N ASN A 237 2.73 -13.83 9.67
CA ASN A 237 1.83 -13.33 8.66
C ASN A 237 1.70 -14.37 7.56
N TYR A 238 0.48 -14.76 7.25
CA TYR A 238 0.16 -15.60 6.11
C TYR A 238 -0.73 -14.83 5.15
N LYS A 239 -0.32 -14.78 3.88
CA LYS A 239 -1.07 -14.10 2.82
C LYS A 239 -1.23 -15.04 1.63
N GLY A 240 -2.42 -15.08 1.08
CA GLY A 240 -2.72 -15.81 -0.13
C GLY A 240 -3.27 -14.89 -1.21
N TYR A 241 -2.83 -15.12 -2.44
CA TYR A 241 -3.33 -14.48 -3.65
C TYR A 241 -3.75 -15.56 -4.64
N ASN A 242 -4.95 -15.46 -5.17
CA ASN A 242 -5.49 -16.40 -6.13
C ASN A 242 -6.20 -15.64 -7.26
N SER A 243 -5.66 -15.71 -8.46
CA SER A 243 -6.31 -15.22 -9.68
C SER A 243 -6.92 -16.40 -10.44
N ASP A 244 -8.12 -16.21 -10.96
CA ASP A 244 -8.86 -17.29 -11.63
C ASP A 244 -8.36 -17.49 -13.07
N LEU A 245 -8.25 -16.40 -13.84
CA LEU A 245 -7.87 -16.43 -15.25
C LEU A 245 -6.38 -16.11 -15.45
N GLY A 246 -5.73 -16.86 -16.35
CA GLY A 246 -4.37 -16.62 -16.79
C GLY A 246 -4.26 -15.57 -17.91
N LEU A 247 -3.07 -15.47 -18.52
CA LEU A 247 -2.79 -14.54 -19.61
C LEU A 247 -3.56 -14.92 -20.89
N PHE A 248 -3.54 -16.18 -21.26
CA PHE A 248 -4.27 -16.71 -22.42
C PHE A 248 -5.66 -17.21 -22.04
N TYR A 249 -6.57 -17.21 -23.01
CA TYR A 249 -7.89 -17.81 -22.83
C TYR A 249 -7.77 -19.30 -22.51
N GLY A 250 -8.55 -19.79 -21.54
CA GLY A 250 -8.50 -21.18 -21.07
C GLY A 250 -7.37 -21.50 -20.09
N GLN A 251 -6.44 -20.57 -19.86
CA GLN A 251 -5.39 -20.72 -18.86
C GLN A 251 -5.88 -20.25 -17.49
N ARG A 252 -5.52 -20.98 -16.44
CA ARG A 252 -5.72 -20.54 -15.05
C ARG A 252 -4.68 -19.52 -14.64
N GLY A 253 -5.05 -18.63 -13.74
CA GLY A 253 -4.15 -17.66 -13.12
C GLY A 253 -3.28 -18.27 -12.02
N VAL A 254 -2.47 -17.44 -11.39
CA VAL A 254 -1.51 -17.85 -10.35
C VAL A 254 -2.22 -18.08 -9.01
N LEU A 255 -1.66 -19.00 -8.23
CA LEU A 255 -1.91 -19.16 -6.81
C LEU A 255 -0.60 -18.96 -6.06
N GLU A 256 -0.54 -17.92 -5.23
CA GLU A 256 0.61 -17.56 -4.40
C GLU A 256 0.24 -17.68 -2.92
N ASN A 257 1.14 -18.28 -2.14
CA ASN A 257 1.05 -18.32 -0.69
C ASN A 257 2.36 -17.77 -0.12
N HIS A 258 2.26 -16.80 0.76
CA HIS A 258 3.39 -16.14 1.39
C HIS A 258 3.27 -16.23 2.91
N LEU A 259 4.20 -16.94 3.52
CA LEU A 259 4.32 -17.04 4.97
C LEU A 259 5.54 -16.23 5.43
N THR A 260 5.33 -15.22 6.25
CA THR A 260 6.37 -14.43 6.90
C THR A 260 6.37 -14.73 8.38
N THR A 261 7.53 -15.07 8.93
CA THR A 261 7.77 -15.14 10.36
C THR A 261 8.82 -14.10 10.72
N ARG A 262 8.57 -13.28 11.74
CA ARG A 262 9.49 -12.24 12.20
C ARG A 262 9.60 -12.25 13.71
N ILE A 263 10.82 -12.12 14.21
CA ILE A 263 11.14 -11.91 15.62
C ILE A 263 12.10 -10.74 15.71
N ASP A 264 11.79 -9.79 16.56
CA ASP A 264 12.62 -8.63 16.87
C ASP A 264 12.84 -8.62 18.39
N GLY A 265 14.08 -8.67 18.82
CA GLY A 265 14.48 -8.60 20.21
C GLY A 265 15.39 -7.41 20.46
N ASN A 266 15.08 -6.64 21.50
CA ASN A 266 15.84 -5.46 21.91
C ASN A 266 16.12 -5.51 23.39
N ALA A 267 17.41 -5.37 23.78
CA ALA A 267 17.87 -5.31 25.16
C ALA A 267 18.51 -3.94 25.45
N PRO A 268 18.00 -3.16 26.39
CA PRO A 268 18.67 -1.96 26.86
C PRO A 268 19.93 -2.35 27.64
N ILE A 269 21.08 -1.78 27.25
CA ILE A 269 22.36 -1.93 27.97
C ILE A 269 22.39 -0.97 29.18
N ASN A 270 21.89 0.25 28.94
CA ASN A 270 21.70 1.28 29.98
C ASN A 270 20.62 2.28 29.50
N GLU A 271 20.52 3.42 30.16
CA GLU A 271 19.53 4.46 29.83
C GLU A 271 19.68 5.04 28.42
N PHE A 272 20.85 4.89 27.78
CA PHE A 272 21.18 5.54 26.50
C PHE A 272 21.44 4.55 25.37
N TYR A 273 21.79 3.33 25.67
CA TYR A 273 22.27 2.36 24.71
C TYR A 273 21.40 1.10 24.70
N ASN A 274 21.11 0.62 23.52
CA ASN A 274 20.41 -0.64 23.33
C ASN A 274 21.08 -1.47 22.22
N ILE A 275 20.93 -2.77 22.31
CA ILE A 275 21.34 -3.71 21.28
C ILE A 275 20.15 -4.59 20.91
N GLY A 276 20.01 -4.90 19.65
CA GLY A 276 18.90 -5.74 19.21
C GLY A 276 19.24 -6.53 17.96
N ILE A 277 18.37 -7.47 17.68
CA ILE A 277 18.39 -8.24 16.45
C ILE A 277 16.96 -8.48 15.97
N ALA A 278 16.70 -8.17 14.71
CA ALA A 278 15.48 -8.58 14.03
C ALA A 278 15.81 -9.70 13.04
N VAL A 279 15.07 -10.80 13.12
CA VAL A 279 15.19 -11.94 12.20
C VAL A 279 13.84 -12.14 11.53
N SER A 280 13.81 -12.28 10.21
CA SER A 280 12.60 -12.66 9.50
C SER A 280 12.88 -13.73 8.46
N MET A 281 11.89 -14.57 8.24
CA MET A 281 11.90 -15.60 7.21
C MET A 281 10.63 -15.46 6.38
N ASP A 282 10.81 -15.31 5.08
CA ASP A 282 9.76 -15.24 4.09
C ASP A 282 9.77 -16.50 3.24
N ASN A 283 8.67 -17.24 3.21
CA ASN A 283 8.49 -18.43 2.38
C ASN A 283 7.41 -18.15 1.35
N LEU A 284 7.76 -18.22 0.07
CA LEU A 284 6.83 -18.04 -1.02
C LEU A 284 6.63 -19.37 -1.78
N ILE A 285 5.39 -19.77 -1.90
CA ILE A 285 4.97 -21.01 -2.53
C ILE A 285 4.01 -20.66 -3.67
N TYR A 286 4.40 -21.04 -4.87
CA TYR A 286 3.67 -20.75 -6.10
C TYR A 286 3.07 -22.02 -6.71
N ASN A 287 1.90 -21.86 -7.26
CA ASN A 287 1.25 -22.90 -8.06
C ASN A 287 0.65 -22.28 -9.31
N ARG A 288 0.55 -23.06 -10.37
CA ARG A 288 -0.06 -22.68 -11.65
C ARG A 288 0.74 -21.59 -12.42
N CYS A 289 2.02 -21.43 -12.11
CA CYS A 289 2.95 -20.56 -12.83
C CYS A 289 4.34 -21.19 -12.84
N ASP A 290 5.24 -20.64 -13.68
CA ASP A 290 6.60 -21.16 -13.86
C ASP A 290 7.59 -20.65 -12.79
N LYS A 291 7.13 -19.83 -11.84
CA LYS A 291 7.99 -19.32 -10.76
C LYS A 291 8.24 -20.42 -9.72
N GLU A 292 9.51 -20.63 -9.40
CA GLU A 292 9.92 -21.57 -8.36
C GLU A 292 9.59 -21.03 -6.95
N ASN A 293 9.35 -21.96 -6.04
CA ASN A 293 9.21 -21.65 -4.63
C ASN A 293 10.55 -21.22 -4.07
N TYR A 294 10.57 -20.20 -3.23
CA TYR A 294 11.80 -19.71 -2.63
C TYR A 294 11.61 -19.26 -1.20
N THR A 295 12.71 -19.18 -0.47
CA THR A 295 12.77 -18.71 0.91
C THR A 295 13.82 -17.62 1.04
N ILE A 296 13.49 -16.55 1.75
CA ILE A 296 14.44 -15.49 2.12
C ILE A 296 14.51 -15.44 3.65
N LEU A 297 15.72 -15.63 4.17
CA LEU A 297 16.03 -15.41 5.58
C LEU A 297 16.76 -14.07 5.70
N ARG A 298 16.28 -13.19 6.57
CA ARG A 298 16.87 -11.88 6.84
C ARG A 298 17.26 -11.78 8.31
N ALA A 299 18.46 -11.29 8.58
CA ALA A 299 18.90 -10.91 9.90
C ALA A 299 19.31 -9.43 9.89
N ASN A 300 18.94 -8.69 10.92
CA ASN A 300 19.29 -7.30 11.13
C ASN A 300 19.76 -7.10 12.58
N PRO A 301 21.02 -7.42 12.92
CA PRO A 301 21.60 -6.95 14.16
C PRO A 301 21.76 -5.44 14.14
N TYR A 302 21.48 -4.79 15.26
CA TYR A 302 21.59 -3.35 15.35
C TYR A 302 22.00 -2.90 16.75
N PHE A 303 22.60 -1.71 16.79
CA PHE A 303 22.95 -0.96 18.00
C PHE A 303 22.22 0.38 17.96
N GLY A 304 21.62 0.77 19.07
CA GLY A 304 20.90 2.02 19.20
C GLY A 304 21.49 2.92 20.28
N ILE A 305 21.46 4.22 20.01
CA ILE A 305 21.77 5.29 20.95
C ILE A 305 20.55 6.19 21.07
N GLU A 306 20.10 6.42 22.28
CA GLU A 306 19.00 7.32 22.59
C GLU A 306 19.39 8.25 23.72
N LYS A 307 19.74 9.49 23.36
CA LYS A 307 20.06 10.56 24.30
C LYS A 307 19.03 11.68 24.09
N GLU A 308 18.96 12.63 25.06
CA GLU A 308 17.91 13.67 25.07
C GLU A 308 17.61 14.32 23.71
N LYS A 309 18.65 14.58 22.90
CA LYS A 309 18.52 15.28 21.59
C LYS A 309 18.94 14.44 20.40
N ILE A 310 19.47 13.27 20.60
CA ILE A 310 20.06 12.45 19.53
C ILE A 310 19.51 11.03 19.62
N ARG A 311 19.00 10.54 18.52
CA ARG A 311 18.69 9.14 18.30
C ARG A 311 19.51 8.63 17.13
N PHE A 312 20.19 7.52 17.36
CA PHE A 312 21.00 6.90 16.32
C PHE A 312 20.81 5.39 16.36
N LYS A 313 20.61 4.80 15.20
CA LYS A 313 20.58 3.35 15.01
C LYS A 313 21.61 2.96 13.95
N ALA A 314 22.47 2.03 14.28
CA ALA A 314 23.39 1.39 13.35
C ALA A 314 23.06 -0.10 13.27
N GLY A 315 22.59 -0.54 12.12
CA GLY A 315 22.26 -1.94 11.83
C GLY A 315 22.82 -2.37 10.47
N LEU A 316 22.85 -3.68 10.29
CA LEU A 316 23.29 -4.32 9.05
C LEU A 316 22.25 -5.35 8.65
N LEU A 317 21.62 -5.17 7.49
CA LEU A 317 20.73 -6.15 6.91
C LEU A 317 21.53 -7.21 6.15
N VAL A 318 21.30 -8.46 6.49
CA VAL A 318 21.88 -9.63 5.81
C VAL A 318 20.72 -10.47 5.28
N ASP A 319 20.63 -10.59 3.97
CA ASP A 319 19.63 -11.41 3.27
C ASP A 319 20.27 -12.68 2.72
N LEU A 320 19.75 -13.85 3.12
CA LEU A 320 20.07 -15.17 2.55
C LEU A 320 18.85 -15.67 1.78
N SER A 321 19.04 -15.98 0.51
CA SER A 321 17.97 -16.44 -0.38
C SER A 321 18.24 -17.85 -0.87
N PHE A 322 17.23 -18.70 -0.80
CA PHE A 322 17.26 -20.08 -1.28
C PHE A 322 16.28 -20.21 -2.44
N ASN A 323 16.74 -20.73 -3.57
CA ASN A 323 16.01 -20.81 -4.84
C ASN A 323 15.62 -19.45 -5.44
N ASP A 324 16.43 -18.42 -5.16
CA ASP A 324 16.31 -17.10 -5.79
C ASP A 324 17.69 -16.67 -6.26
N ASN A 325 17.77 -15.91 -7.35
CA ASN A 325 18.97 -15.67 -8.18
C ASN A 325 20.26 -15.29 -7.42
N THR A 326 20.17 -14.67 -6.26
CA THR A 326 21.34 -14.28 -5.48
C THR A 326 21.21 -14.74 -4.04
N ILE A 327 22.13 -15.65 -3.64
CA ILE A 327 22.09 -16.31 -2.33
C ILE A 327 22.33 -15.32 -1.19
N PHE A 328 23.24 -14.35 -1.35
CA PHE A 328 23.67 -13.47 -0.27
C PHE A 328 23.65 -12.00 -0.68
N ARG A 329 23.04 -11.16 0.15
CA ARG A 329 23.01 -9.71 0.01
C ARG A 329 23.20 -9.03 1.38
N ILE A 330 23.86 -7.88 1.36
CA ILE A 330 24.08 -7.04 2.56
C ILE A 330 23.62 -5.64 2.24
N ALA A 331 22.93 -5.00 3.19
CA ALA A 331 22.54 -3.61 3.07
C ALA A 331 22.65 -2.87 4.42
N PRO A 332 22.92 -1.57 4.43
CA PRO A 332 22.94 -0.76 5.65
C PRO A 332 21.52 -0.56 6.22
N ASP A 333 21.44 -0.36 7.54
CA ASP A 333 20.26 0.17 8.25
C ASP A 333 20.73 1.23 9.25
N LEU A 334 21.14 2.37 8.74
CA LEU A 334 21.64 3.50 9.53
C LEU A 334 20.57 4.58 9.59
N ARG A 335 20.30 5.06 10.80
CA ARG A 335 19.33 6.13 11.03
C ARG A 335 19.87 7.08 12.08
N PHE A 336 19.73 8.36 11.79
CA PHE A 336 20.16 9.45 12.65
C PHE A 336 19.03 10.46 12.76
N GLU A 337 18.75 10.92 13.96
CA GLU A 337 17.83 12.00 14.25
C GLU A 337 18.44 12.91 15.31
N TRP A 338 18.41 14.19 15.04
CA TRP A 338 18.91 15.21 15.94
C TRP A 338 17.84 16.30 16.16
N GLU A 339 17.43 16.43 17.41
CA GLU A 339 16.59 17.52 17.90
C GLU A 339 17.49 18.73 18.16
N PHE A 340 17.66 19.61 17.18
CA PHE A 340 18.48 20.81 17.35
C PHE A 340 17.70 21.95 18.03
N ASP A 341 16.36 21.91 17.95
CA ASP A 341 15.44 22.75 18.72
C ASP A 341 14.25 21.88 19.17
N LYS A 342 13.58 22.27 20.25
CA LYS A 342 12.44 21.52 20.85
C LYS A 342 11.33 21.13 19.86
N LEU A 343 11.27 21.82 18.73
CA LEU A 343 10.23 21.62 17.71
C LEU A 343 10.81 21.19 16.35
N CYS A 344 12.12 21.12 16.20
CA CYS A 344 12.78 20.90 14.93
C CYS A 344 13.78 19.75 14.98
N PHE A 345 13.65 18.83 14.03
CA PHE A 345 14.48 17.64 13.91
C PHE A 345 15.14 17.58 12.54
N LEU A 346 16.43 17.38 12.53
CA LEU A 346 17.18 16.95 11.37
C LEU A 346 17.27 15.42 11.41
N TYR A 347 16.95 14.76 10.31
CA TYR A 347 17.12 13.32 10.20
C TYR A 347 17.89 12.92 8.95
N ALA A 348 18.62 11.83 9.05
CA ALA A 348 19.28 11.18 7.93
C ALA A 348 19.13 9.67 8.05
N GLN A 349 18.87 9.01 6.95
CA GLN A 349 18.80 7.56 6.89
C GLN A 349 19.52 7.01 5.68
N LEU A 350 20.20 5.90 5.87
CA LEU A 350 20.78 5.09 4.80
C LEU A 350 20.31 3.66 5.03
N THR A 351 19.40 3.21 4.19
CA THR A 351 18.76 1.90 4.33
C THR A 351 18.87 1.11 3.03
N GLY A 352 18.56 -0.16 3.08
CA GLY A 352 18.55 -1.01 1.90
C GLY A 352 17.88 -2.35 2.17
N GLY A 353 18.30 -3.38 1.41
CA GLY A 353 17.82 -4.75 1.55
C GLY A 353 17.01 -5.26 0.36
N LYS A 354 16.62 -6.52 0.44
CA LYS A 354 15.84 -7.19 -0.59
C LYS A 354 14.35 -6.95 -0.39
N SER A 355 13.65 -6.52 -1.44
CA SER A 355 12.20 -6.32 -1.47
C SER A 355 11.56 -7.43 -2.28
N ILE A 356 10.66 -8.17 -1.66
CA ILE A 356 9.89 -9.23 -2.32
C ILE A 356 8.86 -8.59 -3.24
N ASN A 357 8.83 -9.04 -4.49
CA ASN A 357 7.85 -8.67 -5.50
C ASN A 357 6.94 -9.87 -5.76
N SER A 358 5.86 -9.93 -5.01
CA SER A 358 4.83 -10.96 -5.10
C SER A 358 3.64 -10.47 -5.93
N TRP A 359 2.81 -11.39 -6.45
CA TRP A 359 1.55 -11.00 -7.11
C TRP A 359 0.61 -10.30 -6.14
N GLU A 360 0.57 -10.75 -4.89
CA GLU A 360 -0.23 -10.08 -3.84
C GLU A 360 0.16 -8.61 -3.72
N LYS A 361 1.47 -8.32 -3.58
CA LYS A 361 1.98 -6.96 -3.49
C LYS A 361 1.74 -6.15 -4.77
N MET A 362 2.04 -6.72 -5.92
CA MET A 362 1.94 -6.00 -7.20
C MET A 362 0.48 -5.78 -7.61
N SER A 363 -0.44 -6.64 -7.21
CA SER A 363 -1.88 -6.45 -7.43
C SER A 363 -2.46 -5.25 -6.66
N THR A 364 -1.72 -4.72 -5.67
CA THR A 364 -2.08 -3.45 -5.03
C THR A 364 -1.80 -2.23 -5.91
N LEU A 365 -0.92 -2.36 -6.91
CA LEU A 365 -0.64 -1.30 -7.89
C LEU A 365 -1.69 -1.28 -9.02
N THR A 366 -2.14 -2.45 -9.43
CA THR A 366 -3.19 -2.61 -10.44
C THR A 366 -3.81 -4.00 -10.37
N SER A 367 -5.14 -4.10 -10.49
CA SER A 367 -5.84 -5.38 -10.68
C SER A 367 -5.49 -6.06 -12.02
N TYR A 368 -5.05 -5.30 -12.99
CA TYR A 368 -4.77 -5.77 -14.35
C TYR A 368 -3.37 -6.35 -14.50
N ILE A 369 -2.75 -6.74 -13.40
CA ILE A 369 -1.43 -7.40 -13.41
C ILE A 369 -1.48 -8.70 -14.22
N ASP A 370 -0.41 -8.97 -14.95
CA ASP A 370 -0.20 -10.23 -15.63
C ASP A 370 -0.19 -11.40 -14.62
N PRO A 371 -1.18 -12.31 -14.70
CA PRO A 371 -1.31 -13.37 -13.71
C PRO A 371 -0.31 -14.53 -13.89
N THR A 372 0.59 -14.45 -14.85
CA THR A 372 1.53 -15.54 -15.19
C THR A 372 2.98 -15.09 -15.27
N SER A 373 3.24 -13.77 -15.33
CA SER A 373 4.59 -13.23 -15.46
C SER A 373 5.42 -13.43 -14.20
N SER A 374 6.59 -14.00 -14.32
CA SER A 374 7.57 -14.07 -13.24
C SER A 374 8.18 -12.69 -12.97
N MET A 375 8.23 -12.28 -11.72
CA MET A 375 8.80 -11.01 -11.28
C MET A 375 10.06 -11.27 -10.45
N ALA A 376 11.16 -10.58 -10.79
CA ALA A 376 12.38 -10.60 -9.98
C ALA A 376 12.16 -9.82 -8.66
N ASN A 377 12.84 -10.25 -7.61
CA ASN A 377 12.90 -9.48 -6.36
C ASN A 377 13.88 -8.32 -6.51
N THR A 378 13.49 -7.15 -6.03
CA THR A 378 14.33 -5.94 -6.10
C THR A 378 15.31 -5.93 -4.94
N TYR A 379 16.59 -5.72 -5.20
CA TYR A 379 17.58 -5.45 -4.18
C TYR A 379 18.01 -3.98 -4.21
N THR A 380 17.94 -3.33 -3.06
CA THR A 380 18.38 -1.94 -2.87
C THR A 380 19.66 -1.94 -2.04
N PRO A 381 20.85 -1.75 -2.65
CA PRO A 381 22.10 -1.62 -1.93
C PRO A 381 22.13 -0.40 -1.02
N ALA A 382 21.53 0.71 -1.46
CA ALA A 382 21.50 1.95 -0.72
C ALA A 382 20.28 2.81 -1.10
N ASP A 383 19.58 3.30 -0.10
CA ASP A 383 18.54 4.32 -0.14
C ASP A 383 18.90 5.39 0.89
N PHE A 384 19.51 6.48 0.44
CA PHE A 384 19.89 7.61 1.29
C PHE A 384 18.80 8.67 1.26
N THR A 385 18.41 9.14 2.42
CA THR A 385 17.45 10.25 2.58
C THR A 385 17.90 11.12 3.73
N VAL A 386 17.86 12.44 3.53
CA VAL A 386 18.06 13.45 4.56
C VAL A 386 16.87 14.39 4.55
N GLY A 387 16.48 14.86 5.71
CA GLY A 387 15.35 15.78 5.80
C GLY A 387 15.26 16.51 7.13
N LEU A 388 14.37 17.49 7.12
CA LEU A 388 14.00 18.32 8.25
C LEU A 388 12.53 18.12 8.54
N ARG A 389 12.18 17.94 9.81
CA ARG A 389 10.78 17.92 10.24
C ARG A 389 10.56 18.80 11.46
N THR A 390 9.37 19.36 11.56
CA THR A 390 8.95 20.03 12.78
C THR A 390 7.92 19.17 13.51
N THR A 391 7.90 19.23 14.84
CA THR A 391 6.73 18.79 15.60
C THR A 391 5.64 19.87 15.53
N THR A 392 5.00 20.25 16.59
CA THR A 392 3.91 21.22 16.53
C THR A 392 4.43 22.66 16.71
N PHE A 393 4.76 23.34 15.63
CA PHE A 393 5.00 24.78 15.71
C PHE A 393 3.71 25.55 15.41
N LYS A 394 3.06 26.13 16.45
CA LYS A 394 1.80 26.89 16.31
C LYS A 394 0.76 26.17 15.44
N LYS A 395 0.60 24.84 15.62
CA LYS A 395 -0.30 23.99 14.82
C LYS A 395 0.09 23.81 13.34
N LEU A 396 1.35 24.06 13.02
CA LEU A 396 1.96 23.81 11.73
C LEU A 396 2.95 22.64 11.86
N HIS A 397 2.79 21.61 11.05
CA HIS A 397 3.76 20.56 10.84
C HIS A 397 4.37 20.73 9.46
N PHE A 398 5.67 20.61 9.38
CA PHE A 398 6.40 20.74 8.14
C PHE A 398 7.44 19.63 8.05
N THR A 399 7.54 19.02 6.90
CA THR A 399 8.58 18.04 6.57
C THR A 399 9.16 18.39 5.21
N LEU A 400 10.49 18.40 5.11
CA LEU A 400 11.23 18.56 3.87
C LEU A 400 12.25 17.43 3.77
N TYR A 401 12.41 16.82 2.62
CA TYR A 401 13.40 15.77 2.41
C TYR A 401 13.94 15.71 0.98
N GLY A 402 15.10 15.09 0.87
CA GLY A 402 15.70 14.74 -0.41
C GLY A 402 16.57 13.52 -0.27
N GLY A 403 16.83 12.84 -1.36
CA GLY A 403 17.65 11.65 -1.32
C GLY A 403 17.94 11.03 -2.68
N ILE A 404 18.68 9.94 -2.63
CA ILE A 404 19.05 9.13 -3.77
C ILE A 404 18.91 7.65 -3.42
N LYS A 405 18.39 6.89 -4.36
CA LYS A 405 18.20 5.45 -4.23
C LYS A 405 18.83 4.73 -5.41
N TYR A 406 19.57 3.67 -5.13
CA TYR A 406 20.02 2.73 -6.15
C TYR A 406 19.38 1.38 -5.93
N SER A 407 18.87 0.76 -6.99
CA SER A 407 18.21 -0.55 -6.94
C SER A 407 18.67 -1.44 -8.10
N VAL A 408 18.95 -2.67 -7.77
CA VAL A 408 19.20 -3.77 -8.71
C VAL A 408 17.89 -4.51 -8.91
N ASP A 409 17.56 -4.85 -10.15
CA ASP A 409 16.29 -5.48 -10.52
C ASP A 409 15.06 -4.66 -10.07
N ALA A 410 15.13 -3.31 -10.18
CA ALA A 410 13.98 -2.45 -9.96
C ALA A 410 12.89 -2.74 -11.01
N LEU A 411 11.63 -2.89 -10.56
CA LEU A 411 10.52 -3.22 -11.44
C LEU A 411 9.85 -1.96 -12.00
N PHE A 412 9.63 -1.99 -13.32
CA PHE A 412 8.88 -0.96 -14.04
C PHE A 412 7.79 -1.61 -14.87
N ASP A 413 6.64 -0.96 -14.92
CA ASP A 413 5.46 -1.46 -15.62
C ASP A 413 5.55 -1.26 -17.13
N TYR A 414 4.91 -2.15 -17.84
CA TYR A 414 4.58 -1.99 -19.26
C TYR A 414 3.24 -2.65 -19.57
N ARG A 415 2.52 -2.10 -20.52
CA ARG A 415 1.28 -2.71 -21.00
C ARG A 415 1.58 -3.76 -22.06
N GLN A 416 1.01 -4.94 -21.88
CA GLN A 416 1.21 -6.08 -22.79
C GLN A 416 -0.13 -6.52 -23.39
N GLN A 417 -0.10 -6.78 -24.69
CA GLN A 417 -1.13 -7.52 -25.40
C GLN A 417 -0.48 -8.20 -26.58
N ILE A 418 -0.45 -9.53 -26.62
CA ILE A 418 0.29 -10.34 -27.58
C ILE A 418 -0.70 -11.18 -28.38
N ILE A 419 -0.42 -11.37 -29.67
CA ILE A 419 -1.03 -12.42 -30.48
C ILE A 419 -0.03 -13.56 -30.56
N ASP A 420 -0.42 -14.71 -30.01
CA ASP A 420 0.32 -15.95 -30.23
C ASP A 420 -0.13 -16.57 -31.54
N VAL A 421 0.74 -16.55 -32.53
CA VAL A 421 0.48 -17.12 -33.86
C VAL A 421 1.02 -18.54 -34.02
N THR A 422 1.50 -19.18 -32.95
CA THR A 422 1.94 -20.58 -32.97
C THR A 422 0.73 -21.51 -33.13
N GLY A 423 0.49 -21.94 -34.36
CA GLY A 423 -0.64 -22.81 -34.72
C GLY A 423 -1.59 -22.20 -35.74
N SER A 424 -2.54 -23.01 -36.22
CA SER A 424 -3.55 -22.60 -37.22
C SER A 424 -4.61 -21.63 -36.68
N THR A 425 -4.62 -21.39 -35.37
CA THR A 425 -5.53 -20.45 -34.70
C THR A 425 -4.72 -19.54 -33.80
N GLY A 426 -4.54 -18.26 -34.18
CA GLY A 426 -3.89 -17.27 -33.32
C GLY A 426 -4.62 -17.12 -31.97
N ARG A 427 -3.87 -17.06 -30.88
CA ARG A 427 -4.40 -16.78 -29.52
C ARG A 427 -4.08 -15.35 -29.12
N LEU A 428 -5.10 -14.60 -28.73
CA LEU A 428 -4.94 -13.27 -28.17
C LEU A 428 -4.80 -13.35 -26.65
N THR A 429 -3.84 -12.61 -26.10
CA THR A 429 -3.76 -12.42 -24.64
C THR A 429 -4.75 -11.37 -24.17
N ARG A 430 -5.10 -11.43 -22.88
CA ARG A 430 -5.80 -10.33 -22.21
C ARG A 430 -4.89 -9.10 -22.15
N PRO A 431 -5.45 -7.87 -22.18
CA PRO A 431 -4.67 -6.66 -21.96
C PRO A 431 -4.26 -6.59 -20.49
N VAL A 432 -2.98 -6.78 -20.21
CA VAL A 432 -2.42 -6.85 -18.85
C VAL A 432 -1.29 -5.85 -18.66
N ILE A 433 -0.99 -5.57 -17.41
CA ILE A 433 0.19 -4.83 -16.98
C ILE A 433 1.21 -5.82 -16.47
N SER A 434 2.33 -5.90 -17.16
CA SER A 434 3.48 -6.73 -16.80
C SER A 434 4.60 -5.84 -16.27
N PHE A 435 5.63 -6.47 -15.69
CA PHE A 435 6.78 -5.77 -15.13
C PHE A 435 8.07 -6.30 -15.72
N TYR A 436 9.02 -5.40 -15.95
CA TYR A 436 10.39 -5.76 -16.29
C TYR A 436 11.36 -5.24 -15.24
N ALA A 437 12.41 -5.99 -15.01
CA ALA A 437 13.45 -5.65 -14.05
C ALA A 437 14.63 -4.96 -14.74
N THR A 438 15.18 -3.93 -14.10
CA THR A 438 16.41 -3.27 -14.54
C THR A 438 17.13 -2.59 -13.39
N ASP A 439 18.45 -2.48 -13.49
CA ASP A 439 19.23 -1.68 -12.55
C ASP A 439 18.95 -0.19 -12.75
N ALA A 440 18.56 0.48 -11.69
CA ALA A 440 18.16 1.86 -11.77
C ALA A 440 18.54 2.67 -10.52
N TYR A 441 18.69 3.97 -10.71
CA TYR A 441 18.82 4.91 -9.61
C TYR A 441 17.71 5.96 -9.69
N ALA A 442 17.29 6.46 -8.54
CA ALA A 442 16.27 7.50 -8.43
C ALA A 442 16.77 8.69 -7.62
N TRP A 443 16.39 9.87 -8.05
CA TRP A 443 16.44 11.09 -7.26
C TRP A 443 15.06 11.30 -6.66
N LYS A 444 15.00 11.60 -5.37
CA LYS A 444 13.75 11.91 -4.68
C LYS A 444 13.90 13.21 -3.89
N ALA A 445 12.86 14.02 -3.90
CA ALA A 445 12.73 15.20 -3.07
C ALA A 445 11.24 15.43 -2.78
N GLY A 446 10.95 16.03 -1.64
CA GLY A 446 9.55 16.32 -1.33
C GLY A 446 9.41 17.19 -0.09
N PHE A 447 8.22 17.76 0.03
CA PHE A 447 7.80 18.43 1.26
C PHE A 447 6.35 18.12 1.57
N GLU A 448 6.02 18.20 2.84
CA GLU A 448 4.66 18.10 3.36
C GLU A 448 4.43 19.20 4.38
N ILE A 449 3.30 19.86 4.29
CA ILE A 449 2.85 20.92 5.20
C ILE A 449 1.46 20.55 5.67
N GLN A 450 1.27 20.49 6.97
CA GLN A 450 -0.04 20.33 7.62
C GLN A 450 -0.29 21.52 8.51
N TYR A 451 -1.43 22.16 8.38
CA TYR A 451 -1.80 23.34 9.11
C TYR A 451 -3.21 23.21 9.69
N ALA A 452 -3.32 23.25 11.01
CA ALA A 452 -4.57 23.13 11.74
C ALA A 452 -4.66 24.21 12.83
N PRO A 453 -4.86 25.50 12.45
CA PRO A 453 -4.81 26.61 13.40
C PRO A 453 -5.94 26.58 14.41
N ARG A 454 -7.09 26.03 14.02
CA ARG A 454 -8.30 25.88 14.83
C ARG A 454 -9.06 24.63 14.41
N ASP A 455 -9.92 24.13 15.25
CA ASP A 455 -10.70 22.91 15.02
C ASP A 455 -11.59 22.97 13.77
N PHE A 456 -11.99 24.19 13.36
CA PHE A 456 -12.82 24.39 12.17
C PHE A 456 -12.05 24.44 10.85
N LEU A 457 -10.70 24.45 10.86
CA LEU A 457 -9.88 24.55 9.65
C LEU A 457 -8.68 23.60 9.74
N LYS A 458 -8.57 22.68 8.79
CA LYS A 458 -7.41 21.85 8.57
C LYS A 458 -7.00 21.98 7.10
N ALA A 459 -5.73 22.13 6.84
CA ALA A 459 -5.19 22.18 5.47
C ALA A 459 -3.92 21.34 5.37
N HIS A 460 -3.71 20.72 4.23
CA HIS A 460 -2.47 20.03 3.92
C HIS A 460 -2.01 20.35 2.49
N LEU A 461 -0.71 20.35 2.31
CA LEU A 461 -0.05 20.48 1.01
C LEU A 461 1.17 19.58 0.99
N ALA A 462 1.28 18.73 -0.02
CA ALA A 462 2.44 17.88 -0.22
C ALA A 462 2.87 17.91 -1.69
N TRP A 463 4.18 17.83 -1.89
CA TRP A 463 4.80 17.64 -3.17
C TRP A 463 5.89 16.59 -3.06
N GLU A 464 5.94 15.71 -4.05
CA GLU A 464 6.97 14.68 -4.20
C GLU A 464 7.50 14.68 -5.61
N HIS A 465 8.81 14.63 -5.73
CA HIS A 465 9.55 14.40 -6.96
C HIS A 465 10.28 13.06 -6.88
N ASN A 466 10.11 12.20 -7.88
CA ASN A 466 10.75 10.90 -7.95
C ASN A 466 11.09 10.57 -9.41
N GLU A 467 12.36 10.64 -9.77
CA GLU A 467 12.82 10.45 -11.14
C GLU A 467 13.80 9.29 -11.23
N TRP A 468 13.44 8.30 -12.05
CA TRP A 468 14.20 7.07 -12.24
C TRP A 468 15.01 7.10 -13.53
N HIS A 469 16.27 6.67 -13.44
CA HIS A 469 17.19 6.52 -14.55
C HIS A 469 17.78 5.11 -14.55
N ARG A 470 18.01 4.59 -15.76
CA ARG A 470 18.69 3.31 -15.93
C ARG A 470 20.17 3.47 -15.58
N LYS A 471 20.76 2.46 -14.92
CA LYS A 471 22.21 2.43 -14.67
C LYS A 471 23.00 2.52 -15.97
N GLY A 472 23.95 3.47 -16.00
CA GLY A 472 24.79 3.72 -17.19
C GLY A 472 24.11 4.50 -18.31
N GLY A 473 22.82 4.86 -18.17
CA GLY A 473 22.07 5.70 -19.11
C GLY A 473 21.74 7.08 -18.52
N LYS A 474 21.59 8.07 -19.39
CA LYS A 474 21.10 9.40 -19.02
C LYS A 474 19.58 9.53 -19.19
N GLU A 475 18.98 8.60 -19.90
CA GLU A 475 17.56 8.65 -20.21
C GLU A 475 16.72 8.20 -19.00
N ARG A 476 15.65 8.92 -18.79
CA ARG A 476 14.64 8.59 -17.80
C ARG A 476 13.93 7.31 -18.16
N ILE A 477 13.61 6.48 -17.16
CA ILE A 477 12.76 5.30 -17.33
C ILE A 477 11.30 5.76 -17.43
N LEU A 478 10.65 5.40 -18.54
CA LEU A 478 9.22 5.66 -18.74
C LEU A 478 8.41 4.55 -18.07
N SER A 479 7.54 4.94 -17.15
CA SER A 479 6.60 4.07 -16.45
C SER A 479 5.35 4.86 -16.08
N SER A 480 4.30 4.19 -15.62
CA SER A 480 3.10 4.86 -15.12
C SER A 480 3.32 5.60 -13.79
N GLN A 481 4.49 5.47 -13.18
CA GLN A 481 4.83 6.23 -11.97
C GLN A 481 5.07 7.68 -12.32
N PRO A 482 4.38 8.64 -11.67
CA PRO A 482 4.58 10.05 -11.91
C PRO A 482 5.98 10.49 -11.47
N ARG A 483 6.51 11.50 -12.17
CA ARG A 483 7.74 12.17 -11.77
C ARG A 483 7.47 13.19 -10.66
N ASN A 484 6.39 13.95 -10.77
CA ASN A 484 5.95 14.88 -9.74
C ASN A 484 4.52 14.56 -9.33
N GLU A 485 4.28 14.60 -8.03
CA GLU A 485 2.95 14.52 -7.44
C GLU A 485 2.70 15.72 -6.52
N TRP A 486 1.56 16.35 -6.69
CA TRP A 486 1.06 17.42 -5.84
C TRP A 486 -0.25 17.00 -5.20
N LYS A 487 -0.35 17.14 -3.91
CA LYS A 487 -1.55 16.85 -3.12
C LYS A 487 -1.85 18.05 -2.25
N ALA A 488 -3.03 18.62 -2.37
CA ALA A 488 -3.47 19.70 -1.50
C ALA A 488 -4.90 19.45 -1.06
N GLY A 489 -5.20 19.71 0.19
CA GLY A 489 -6.54 19.55 0.70
C GLY A 489 -6.85 20.53 1.80
N VAL A 490 -8.11 20.88 1.93
CA VAL A 490 -8.63 21.72 2.97
C VAL A 490 -9.95 21.16 3.52
N THR A 491 -10.05 21.12 4.81
CA THR A 491 -11.29 20.79 5.52
C THR A 491 -11.75 22.01 6.30
N VAL A 492 -12.99 22.40 6.10
CA VAL A 492 -13.63 23.51 6.81
C VAL A 492 -14.89 23.01 7.51
N ILE A 493 -15.05 23.36 8.77
CA ILE A 493 -16.24 23.08 9.58
C ILE A 493 -16.95 24.41 9.85
N PRO A 494 -17.77 24.91 8.88
CA PRO A 494 -18.40 26.21 9.01
C PRO A 494 -19.42 26.29 10.16
N ILE A 495 -20.07 25.19 10.42
CA ILE A 495 -20.98 24.96 11.54
C ILE A 495 -20.76 23.54 12.09
N ARG A 496 -20.99 23.32 13.38
CA ARG A 496 -20.73 22.02 14.04
C ARG A 496 -21.25 20.78 13.31
N PRO A 497 -22.46 20.76 12.70
CA PRO A 497 -22.94 19.56 12.02
C PRO A 497 -22.41 19.38 10.58
N LEU A 498 -21.64 20.33 10.02
CA LEU A 498 -21.25 20.30 8.60
C LEU A 498 -19.74 20.37 8.44
N ASP A 499 -19.17 19.33 7.82
CA ASP A 499 -17.81 19.31 7.35
C ASP A 499 -17.81 19.46 5.82
N ILE A 500 -16.95 20.31 5.30
CA ILE A 500 -16.73 20.49 3.86
C ILE A 500 -15.25 20.25 3.58
N THR A 501 -14.96 19.44 2.58
CA THR A 501 -13.59 19.13 2.13
C THR A 501 -13.42 19.50 0.68
N ALA A 502 -12.22 19.96 0.35
CA ALA A 502 -11.80 20.13 -1.04
C ALA A 502 -10.39 19.56 -1.17
N ASP A 503 -10.20 18.66 -2.14
CA ASP A 503 -8.94 17.98 -2.39
C ASP A 503 -8.52 18.15 -3.85
N PHE A 504 -7.28 18.56 -4.02
CA PHE A 504 -6.63 18.72 -5.32
C PHE A 504 -5.49 17.72 -5.46
N TYR A 505 -5.44 17.06 -6.60
CA TYR A 505 -4.35 16.17 -6.98
C TYR A 505 -3.85 16.49 -8.37
N MET A 506 -2.53 16.54 -8.52
CA MET A 506 -1.88 16.67 -9.81
C MET A 506 -0.67 15.73 -9.87
N ALA A 507 -0.55 15.02 -10.99
CA ALA A 507 0.61 14.20 -11.29
C ALA A 507 1.09 14.46 -12.71
N ASP A 508 2.40 14.62 -12.87
CA ASP A 508 3.03 14.82 -14.16
C ASP A 508 4.20 13.87 -14.42
N GLY A 509 4.66 13.88 -15.64
CA GLY A 509 5.80 13.08 -16.05
C GLY A 509 5.52 11.58 -16.08
N LEU A 510 4.27 11.17 -16.19
CA LEU A 510 3.93 9.78 -16.43
C LEU A 510 4.36 9.36 -17.83
N GLY A 511 4.84 8.13 -17.96
CA GLY A 511 5.19 7.53 -19.23
C GLY A 511 4.46 6.21 -19.43
N TYR A 512 4.56 5.68 -20.61
CA TYR A 512 4.09 4.33 -20.92
C TYR A 512 5.09 3.58 -21.78
N ARG A 513 5.06 2.27 -21.64
CA ARG A 513 5.69 1.32 -22.55
C ARG A 513 4.64 0.29 -22.94
N ASN A 514 4.56 -0.02 -24.23
CA ASN A 514 3.71 -1.07 -24.78
C ASN A 514 4.57 -2.20 -25.34
N ARG A 515 4.20 -3.43 -25.09
CA ARG A 515 4.75 -4.61 -25.78
C ARG A 515 3.67 -5.21 -26.66
N VAL A 516 3.89 -5.14 -27.96
CA VAL A 516 3.01 -5.68 -28.97
C VAL A 516 3.85 -6.53 -29.91
N GLU A 517 3.59 -7.82 -29.97
CA GLU A 517 4.24 -8.71 -30.93
C GLU A 517 3.40 -8.77 -32.21
N GLY A 518 4.03 -8.53 -33.35
CA GLY A 518 3.46 -8.74 -34.69
C GLY A 518 2.73 -7.57 -35.31
N ASN A 519 2.55 -6.41 -34.67
CA ASN A 519 1.94 -5.24 -35.30
C ASN A 519 2.48 -3.90 -34.80
N ILE A 520 3.03 -3.09 -35.70
CA ILE A 520 3.87 -1.92 -35.44
C ILE A 520 3.07 -0.60 -35.38
N ASN A 521 1.76 -0.64 -35.36
CA ASN A 521 0.93 0.59 -35.45
C ASN A 521 0.71 1.34 -34.14
N TYR A 522 1.33 0.92 -33.05
CA TYR A 522 1.26 1.59 -31.74
C TYR A 522 2.66 2.01 -31.28
N PRO A 523 2.78 3.21 -30.74
CA PRO A 523 4.07 3.65 -30.18
C PRO A 523 4.45 2.74 -29.01
N GLU A 524 5.67 2.20 -29.07
CA GLU A 524 6.20 1.35 -28.01
C GLU A 524 6.37 2.10 -26.69
N THR A 525 6.69 3.39 -26.78
CA THR A 525 6.93 4.26 -25.60
C THR A 525 6.40 5.67 -25.87
N GLY A 526 6.05 6.36 -24.80
CA GLY A 526 5.65 7.76 -24.87
C GLY A 526 5.25 8.32 -23.51
N ASN A 527 4.77 9.56 -23.51
CA ASN A 527 4.29 10.23 -22.30
C ASN A 527 2.76 10.15 -22.23
N LEU A 528 2.26 9.90 -21.02
CA LEU A 528 0.85 10.05 -20.71
C LEU A 528 0.55 11.50 -20.37
N PRO A 529 -0.68 11.97 -20.62
CA PRO A 529 -1.12 13.29 -20.20
C PRO A 529 -1.07 13.43 -18.66
N ASN A 530 -0.79 14.65 -18.22
CA ASN A 530 -0.83 14.97 -16.80
C ASN A 530 -2.21 14.70 -16.21
N ILE A 531 -2.22 14.16 -15.03
CA ILE A 531 -3.42 13.90 -14.24
C ILE A 531 -3.69 15.14 -13.40
N VAL A 532 -4.90 15.65 -13.43
CA VAL A 532 -5.33 16.77 -12.57
C VAL A 532 -6.76 16.50 -12.14
N THR A 533 -6.99 16.41 -10.85
CA THR A 533 -8.33 16.20 -10.28
C THR A 533 -8.61 17.19 -9.15
N LEU A 534 -9.86 17.60 -9.06
CA LEU A 534 -10.40 18.39 -7.95
C LEU A 534 -11.64 17.68 -7.45
N ASN A 535 -11.68 17.39 -6.16
CA ASN A 535 -12.78 16.71 -5.50
C ASN A 535 -13.36 17.61 -4.41
N LEU A 536 -14.68 17.55 -4.23
CA LEU A 536 -15.37 18.20 -3.12
C LEU A 536 -16.19 17.17 -2.35
N GLY A 537 -16.18 17.28 -1.04
CA GLY A 537 -16.96 16.45 -0.15
C GLY A 537 -17.72 17.27 0.87
N ALA A 538 -18.85 16.77 1.31
CA ALA A 538 -19.61 17.33 2.41
C ALA A 538 -20.19 16.20 3.26
N VAL A 539 -20.09 16.35 4.58
CA VAL A 539 -20.74 15.47 5.56
C VAL A 539 -21.58 16.32 6.48
N TYR A 540 -22.89 16.04 6.51
CA TYR A 540 -23.84 16.70 7.40
C TYR A 540 -24.34 15.72 8.46
N ARG A 541 -24.06 16.02 9.74
CA ARG A 541 -24.52 15.24 10.90
C ARG A 541 -25.87 15.74 11.34
N LEU A 542 -26.94 14.99 11.03
CA LEU A 542 -28.29 15.32 11.46
C LEU A 542 -28.42 15.27 12.99
N ASN A 543 -27.81 14.24 13.57
CA ASN A 543 -27.71 14.04 15.03
C ASN A 543 -26.47 13.20 15.35
N LYS A 544 -26.32 12.71 16.59
CA LYS A 544 -25.20 11.87 17.01
C LYS A 544 -25.15 10.50 16.33
N GLN A 545 -26.22 10.06 15.71
CA GLN A 545 -26.37 8.72 15.13
C GLN A 545 -26.43 8.76 13.60
N ILE A 546 -27.03 9.79 12.99
CA ILE A 546 -27.32 9.82 11.55
C ILE A 546 -26.54 10.94 10.89
N HIS A 547 -25.89 10.62 9.79
CA HIS A 547 -25.21 11.57 8.92
C HIS A 547 -25.52 11.31 7.44
N PHE A 548 -25.40 12.36 6.64
CA PHE A 548 -25.50 12.32 5.19
C PHE A 548 -24.16 12.74 4.59
N SER A 549 -23.79 12.12 3.47
CA SER A 549 -22.58 12.46 2.75
C SER A 549 -22.88 12.77 1.28
N ALA A 550 -22.10 13.67 0.70
CA ALA A 550 -22.09 13.95 -0.72
C ALA A 550 -20.64 14.15 -1.17
N GLN A 551 -20.28 13.54 -2.28
CA GLN A 551 -18.95 13.64 -2.86
C GLN A 551 -19.08 13.95 -4.36
N LEU A 552 -18.28 14.91 -4.82
CA LEU A 552 -18.16 15.28 -6.23
C LEU A 552 -16.71 15.06 -6.62
N ASN A 553 -16.47 14.07 -7.46
CA ASN A 553 -15.12 13.64 -7.81
C ASN A 553 -14.80 14.06 -9.26
N ASN A 554 -13.54 14.40 -9.49
CA ASN A 554 -13.03 14.89 -10.77
C ASN A 554 -13.92 16.00 -11.36
N LEU A 555 -14.15 17.06 -10.58
CA LEU A 555 -14.96 18.23 -10.98
C LEU A 555 -14.49 18.85 -12.29
N LEU A 556 -13.19 18.78 -12.58
CA LEU A 556 -12.60 19.27 -13.82
C LEU A 556 -12.99 18.41 -15.02
N SER A 557 -13.61 17.25 -14.78
CA SER A 557 -14.02 16.28 -15.81
C SER A 557 -12.91 15.93 -16.82
N LYS A 558 -11.64 16.04 -16.37
CA LYS A 558 -10.49 15.78 -17.22
C LYS A 558 -10.41 14.29 -17.54
N ARG A 559 -10.19 13.95 -18.81
CA ARG A 559 -9.90 12.57 -19.20
C ARG A 559 -8.47 12.23 -18.84
N THR A 560 -8.27 11.10 -18.20
CA THR A 560 -6.96 10.62 -17.74
C THR A 560 -6.82 9.13 -18.00
N ASP A 561 -5.60 8.71 -18.30
CA ASP A 561 -5.20 7.30 -18.37
C ASP A 561 -4.04 7.09 -17.39
N LEU A 562 -4.08 6.05 -16.59
CA LEU A 562 -2.90 5.65 -15.80
C LEU A 562 -1.96 4.78 -16.61
N PHE A 563 -2.54 3.89 -17.39
CA PHE A 563 -1.83 3.07 -18.35
C PHE A 563 -2.37 3.44 -19.73
N TYR A 564 -1.52 3.41 -20.74
CA TYR A 564 -1.91 3.76 -22.09
C TYR A 564 -3.21 3.07 -22.52
N GLY A 565 -4.23 3.88 -22.88
CA GLY A 565 -5.52 3.38 -23.33
C GLY A 565 -6.40 2.75 -22.24
N MET A 566 -6.11 2.95 -20.97
CA MET A 566 -6.97 2.54 -19.84
C MET A 566 -7.56 3.77 -19.14
N PRO A 567 -8.72 4.25 -19.59
CA PRO A 567 -9.32 5.50 -19.11
C PRO A 567 -9.88 5.37 -17.70
N ALA A 568 -9.74 6.43 -16.92
CA ALA A 568 -10.40 6.59 -15.62
C ALA A 568 -11.79 7.24 -15.77
N GLN A 569 -12.61 7.13 -14.72
CA GLN A 569 -13.89 7.83 -14.64
C GLN A 569 -13.68 9.33 -14.69
N ARG A 570 -14.50 10.01 -15.46
CA ARG A 570 -14.58 11.47 -15.49
C ARG A 570 -15.33 11.97 -14.25
N PHE A 571 -15.96 13.13 -14.37
CA PHE A 571 -16.81 13.62 -13.28
C PHE A 571 -17.79 12.55 -12.81
N HIS A 572 -17.75 12.28 -11.50
CA HIS A 572 -18.71 11.41 -10.87
C HIS A 572 -19.06 11.91 -9.46
N PHE A 573 -20.24 11.57 -9.02
CA PHE A 573 -20.72 11.92 -7.69
C PHE A 573 -21.15 10.67 -6.91
N LEU A 574 -21.14 10.81 -5.61
CA LEU A 574 -21.70 9.85 -4.67
C LEU A 574 -22.54 10.62 -3.65
N VAL A 575 -23.68 10.10 -3.31
CA VAL A 575 -24.53 10.59 -2.21
C VAL A 575 -24.91 9.43 -1.32
N GLY A 576 -24.96 9.65 -0.03
CA GLY A 576 -25.23 8.56 0.89
C GLY A 576 -25.64 8.98 2.27
N ALA A 577 -25.93 7.98 3.05
CA ALA A 577 -26.29 8.12 4.45
C ALA A 577 -25.55 7.08 5.29
N GLY A 578 -25.30 7.42 6.53
CA GLY A 578 -24.70 6.51 7.50
C GLY A 578 -25.37 6.63 8.87
N VAL A 579 -25.23 5.55 9.60
CA VAL A 579 -25.70 5.44 10.98
C VAL A 579 -24.57 4.95 11.85
N VAL A 580 -24.50 5.51 13.05
CA VAL A 580 -23.59 5.11 14.13
C VAL A 580 -24.44 4.68 15.32
N PHE A 581 -24.17 3.54 15.97
CA PHE A 581 -25.03 2.95 17.01
C PHE A 581 -24.24 2.31 18.15
#